data_97cb66fc2a7333f44292e51d23c9b5e8
#
_entry.id   97cb66fc2a7333f44292e51d23c9b5e8
#
_cell.length_a   1.000
_cell.length_b   1.000
_cell.length_c   1.000
_cell.angle_alpha   90.00
_cell.angle_beta   90.00
_cell.angle_gamma   90.00
#
_symmetry.space_group_name_H-M   'P 1'
#
loop_
_entity.id
_entity.type
_entity.pdbx_description
1 polymer ?
#
loop_
_entity_poly.entity_id
_entity_poly.type
_entity_poly.pdbx_seq_one_letter_code
_entity_poly.pdbx_strand_id
1 'polypeptide(L)'
;MSKDAGMLIERRAIGRLAAFILGIALAAGALSDELPTITVASTTSTENSGLFAYLLPLFTAETGIEVRVVAVGTGQAIRLAATGDADVLFVHHPPSERKFVADGLGLARHPVMHNDFVLVGPADDAAGIGGMTDVAAALRRIGDSESVFLSRGDDSGTHKKELALWEAAGSDPHPASGTWYREAGSGMGATLNTANAMGAYTLSDRATWVSFGNKGDLEILVEADPRLHNPYGVIVVNPDRHPHVYAVEAQVFVDWLLSETGQKAIGAFSVDGQQLFYPDALASSSGA
;
A
#
# COMPACT_ATOMS: atom_id res chain seq x y z
N MET A 1 79.27 -43.19 -1.15
CA MET A 1 78.13 -43.20 -2.10
C MET A 1 76.95 -43.79 -1.35
N SER A 2 75.85 -43.19 -1.06
CA SER A 2 75.11 -42.02 -1.49
C SER A 2 74.28 -41.55 -0.29
N LYS A 3 74.43 -40.32 0.15
CA LYS A 3 73.61 -39.68 1.20
C LYS A 3 72.56 -38.66 0.65
N ASP A 4 72.39 -38.61 -0.67
CA ASP A 4 71.61 -37.55 -1.31
C ASP A 4 70.20 -37.95 -1.77
N ALA A 5 69.78 -39.20 -1.53
CA ALA A 5 68.45 -39.65 -1.94
C ALA A 5 67.30 -39.35 -0.92
N GLY A 6 67.64 -39.06 0.35
CA GLY A 6 66.64 -38.83 1.42
C GLY A 6 66.03 -37.43 1.48
N MET A 7 66.72 -36.41 0.96
CA MET A 7 66.36 -35.01 1.13
C MET A 7 65.39 -34.46 0.08
N LEU A 8 65.15 -35.16 -1.00
CA LEU A 8 64.26 -34.75 -2.11
C LEU A 8 62.81 -35.19 -1.88
N ILE A 9 62.55 -36.19 -1.04
CA ILE A 9 61.20 -36.71 -0.77
C ILE A 9 60.44 -35.87 0.27
N GLU A 10 61.18 -35.34 1.30
CA GLU A 10 60.54 -34.47 2.32
C GLU A 10 60.10 -33.09 1.79
N ARG A 11 60.84 -32.51 0.83
CA ARG A 11 60.46 -31.20 0.25
C ARG A 11 59.25 -31.25 -0.63
N ARG A 12 58.89 -32.39 -1.23
CA ARG A 12 57.68 -32.56 -2.05
C ARG A 12 56.41 -32.81 -1.24
N ALA A 13 56.52 -33.37 -0.01
CA ALA A 13 55.41 -33.62 0.90
C ALA A 13 54.92 -32.32 1.55
N ILE A 14 55.85 -31.45 1.98
CA ILE A 14 55.54 -30.17 2.61
C ILE A 14 54.87 -29.19 1.66
N GLY A 15 55.31 -29.18 0.36
CA GLY A 15 54.72 -28.31 -0.65
C GLY A 15 53.27 -28.69 -1.03
N ARG A 16 52.89 -29.97 -0.92
CA ARG A 16 51.53 -30.44 -1.21
C ARG A 16 50.55 -30.21 -0.07
N LEU A 17 51.03 -30.21 1.19
CA LEU A 17 50.18 -29.91 2.34
C LEU A 17 49.85 -28.43 2.43
N ALA A 18 50.81 -27.54 2.10
CA ALA A 18 50.59 -26.09 2.10
C ALA A 18 49.63 -25.64 0.99
N ALA A 19 49.66 -26.30 -0.20
CA ALA A 19 48.73 -26.02 -1.30
C ALA A 19 47.30 -26.49 -1.00
N PHE A 20 47.12 -27.54 -0.18
CA PHE A 20 45.79 -28.03 0.20
C PHE A 20 45.12 -27.17 1.28
N ILE A 21 45.90 -26.60 2.20
CA ILE A 21 45.36 -25.68 3.25
C ILE A 21 45.02 -24.32 2.66
N LEU A 22 45.74 -23.83 1.66
CA LEU A 22 45.45 -22.59 0.97
C LEU A 22 44.18 -22.68 0.09
N GLY A 23 43.87 -23.90 -0.44
CA GLY A 23 42.66 -24.13 -1.23
C GLY A 23 41.37 -24.16 -0.43
N ILE A 24 41.43 -24.53 0.85
CA ILE A 24 40.25 -24.56 1.74
C ILE A 24 39.91 -23.14 2.28
N ALA A 25 40.88 -22.25 2.40
CA ALA A 25 40.67 -20.88 2.86
C ALA A 25 40.05 -19.96 1.80
N LEU A 26 40.03 -20.33 0.53
CA LEU A 26 39.38 -19.54 -0.55
C LEU A 26 37.97 -20.00 -0.91
N ALA A 27 37.47 -21.09 -0.30
CA ALA A 27 36.09 -21.57 -0.48
C ALA A 27 35.10 -21.01 0.56
N ALA A 28 35.55 -20.15 1.48
CA ALA A 28 34.71 -19.27 2.29
C ALA A 28 34.35 -18.04 1.44
N GLY A 29 33.90 -18.29 0.20
CA GLY A 29 33.50 -17.27 -0.74
C GLY A 29 32.07 -16.87 -0.48
N ALA A 30 31.87 -15.61 -0.35
CA ALA A 30 30.72 -14.84 -0.74
C ALA A 30 29.39 -15.63 -0.72
N LEU A 31 28.88 -15.93 0.47
CA LEU A 31 27.46 -15.87 0.67
C LEU A 31 27.12 -14.40 0.42
N SER A 32 26.55 -14.09 -0.72
CA SER A 32 25.92 -12.80 -0.91
C SER A 32 24.91 -12.71 0.22
N ASP A 33 25.15 -11.79 1.17
CA ASP A 33 24.19 -11.36 2.17
C ASP A 33 23.03 -10.65 1.45
N GLU A 34 22.31 -11.35 0.56
CA GLU A 34 21.02 -10.86 0.10
C GLU A 34 20.08 -10.97 1.28
N LEU A 35 19.60 -9.82 1.72
CA LEU A 35 18.59 -9.75 2.76
C LEU A 35 17.35 -10.53 2.32
N PRO A 36 16.71 -11.27 3.23
CA PRO A 36 15.43 -11.90 2.91
C PRO A 36 14.46 -10.82 2.43
N THR A 37 13.77 -11.09 1.33
CA THR A 37 12.89 -10.13 0.67
C THR A 37 11.47 -10.66 0.63
N ILE A 38 10.51 -9.88 1.10
CA ILE A 38 9.08 -10.17 0.97
C ILE A 38 8.42 -9.27 -0.07
N THR A 39 7.34 -9.77 -0.68
CA THR A 39 6.51 -8.99 -1.60
C THR A 39 5.20 -8.57 -0.92
N VAL A 40 4.92 -7.27 -0.93
CA VAL A 40 3.67 -6.68 -0.41
C VAL A 40 2.80 -6.22 -1.57
N ALA A 41 1.65 -6.86 -1.77
CA ALA A 41 0.63 -6.38 -2.69
C ALA A 41 -0.15 -5.24 -2.03
N SER A 42 -0.09 -4.05 -2.62
CA SER A 42 -0.74 -2.85 -2.08
C SER A 42 -1.37 -1.99 -3.18
N THR A 43 -1.78 -0.77 -2.81
CA THR A 43 -2.48 0.12 -3.74
C THR A 43 -1.61 1.27 -4.22
N THR A 44 -1.87 1.73 -5.45
CA THR A 44 -1.19 2.91 -6.01
C THR A 44 -1.42 4.17 -5.18
N SER A 45 -2.57 4.29 -4.49
CA SER A 45 -2.82 5.42 -3.59
C SER A 45 -1.92 5.39 -2.35
N THR A 46 -1.68 4.20 -1.76
CA THR A 46 -0.75 4.05 -0.63
C THR A 46 0.68 4.35 -1.06
N GLU A 47 1.11 3.86 -2.22
CA GLU A 47 2.45 4.14 -2.78
C GLU A 47 2.63 5.64 -3.05
N ASN A 48 1.67 6.25 -3.75
CA ASN A 48 1.73 7.67 -4.13
C ASN A 48 1.67 8.64 -2.93
N SER A 49 1.20 8.18 -1.76
CA SER A 49 1.23 8.99 -0.54
C SER A 49 2.66 9.22 -0.01
N GLY A 50 3.64 8.40 -0.44
CA GLY A 50 5.00 8.41 0.06
C GLY A 50 5.20 7.61 1.36
N LEU A 51 4.16 7.00 1.91
CA LEU A 51 4.23 6.28 3.20
C LEU A 51 5.24 5.13 3.17
N PHE A 52 5.24 4.31 2.12
CA PHE A 52 6.18 3.19 2.00
C PHE A 52 7.63 3.67 1.90
N ALA A 53 7.90 4.72 1.14
CA ALA A 53 9.24 5.31 1.04
C ALA A 53 9.77 5.78 2.41
N TYR A 54 8.87 6.15 3.32
CA TYR A 54 9.21 6.54 4.70
C TYR A 54 9.34 5.34 5.65
N LEU A 55 8.38 4.38 5.63
CA LEU A 55 8.33 3.28 6.59
C LEU A 55 9.33 2.16 6.30
N LEU A 56 9.50 1.76 5.03
CA LEU A 56 10.25 0.55 4.69
C LEU A 56 11.74 0.63 5.05
N PRO A 57 12.43 1.77 4.89
CA PRO A 57 13.81 1.88 5.38
C PRO A 57 13.94 1.69 6.90
N LEU A 58 12.95 2.14 7.70
CA LEU A 58 12.94 1.95 9.15
C LEU A 58 12.77 0.47 9.50
N PHE A 59 11.84 -0.21 8.85
CA PHE A 59 11.63 -1.64 9.01
C PHE A 59 12.87 -2.45 8.64
N THR A 60 13.45 -2.20 7.46
CA THR A 60 14.64 -2.93 6.99
C THR A 60 15.85 -2.70 7.92
N ALA A 61 16.03 -1.47 8.42
CA ALA A 61 17.11 -1.18 9.35
C ALA A 61 16.99 -1.93 10.69
N GLU A 62 15.78 -2.19 11.17
CA GLU A 62 15.51 -2.90 12.41
C GLU A 62 15.54 -4.42 12.26
N THR A 63 15.07 -4.95 11.14
CA THR A 63 14.84 -6.39 10.97
C THR A 63 15.79 -7.09 10.00
N GLY A 64 16.46 -6.34 9.11
CA GLY A 64 17.25 -6.89 8.02
C GLY A 64 16.41 -7.54 6.91
N ILE A 65 15.09 -7.32 6.86
CA ILE A 65 14.20 -7.83 5.82
C ILE A 65 13.90 -6.70 4.82
N GLU A 66 14.06 -6.99 3.54
CA GLU A 66 13.64 -6.07 2.48
C GLU A 66 12.17 -6.28 2.11
N VAL A 67 11.52 -5.20 1.71
CA VAL A 67 10.12 -5.22 1.25
C VAL A 67 10.04 -4.69 -0.17
N ARG A 68 9.52 -5.51 -1.07
CA ARG A 68 9.15 -5.11 -2.42
C ARG A 68 7.66 -4.84 -2.49
N VAL A 69 7.28 -3.61 -2.79
CA VAL A 69 5.87 -3.24 -2.97
C VAL A 69 5.45 -3.43 -4.42
N VAL A 70 4.32 -4.11 -4.63
CA VAL A 70 3.60 -4.17 -5.91
C VAL A 70 2.34 -3.33 -5.76
N ALA A 71 2.41 -2.08 -6.22
CA ALA A 71 1.36 -1.09 -6.10
C ALA A 71 0.44 -1.10 -7.33
N VAL A 72 -0.80 -1.54 -7.15
CA VAL A 72 -1.81 -1.69 -8.20
C VAL A 72 -3.20 -1.28 -7.69
N GLY A 73 -4.27 -1.47 -8.46
CA GLY A 73 -5.63 -1.30 -7.94
C GLY A 73 -5.97 -2.38 -6.89
N THR A 74 -6.85 -2.05 -5.92
CA THR A 74 -7.22 -2.95 -4.81
C THR A 74 -7.64 -4.35 -5.28
N GLY A 75 -8.46 -4.44 -6.33
CA GLY A 75 -8.90 -5.73 -6.86
C GLY A 75 -7.73 -6.54 -7.43
N GLN A 76 -6.76 -5.90 -8.06
CA GLN A 76 -5.57 -6.57 -8.58
C GLN A 76 -4.61 -6.97 -7.46
N ALA A 77 -4.41 -6.13 -6.43
CA ALA A 77 -3.61 -6.48 -5.25
C ALA A 77 -4.16 -7.73 -4.56
N ILE A 78 -5.48 -7.81 -4.39
CA ILE A 78 -6.14 -8.99 -3.83
C ILE A 78 -5.93 -10.22 -4.73
N ARG A 79 -5.99 -10.08 -6.05
CA ARG A 79 -5.72 -11.21 -6.97
C ARG A 79 -4.28 -11.71 -6.88
N LEU A 80 -3.29 -10.82 -6.82
CA LEU A 80 -1.87 -11.19 -6.63
C LEU A 80 -1.67 -11.98 -5.33
N ALA A 81 -2.24 -11.47 -4.24
CA ALA A 81 -2.18 -12.18 -2.96
C ALA A 81 -2.94 -13.53 -3.00
N ALA A 82 -4.08 -13.60 -3.71
CA ALA A 82 -4.88 -14.82 -3.84
C ALA A 82 -4.19 -15.92 -4.65
N THR A 83 -3.30 -15.56 -5.57
CA THR A 83 -2.48 -16.52 -6.36
C THR A 83 -1.14 -16.85 -5.69
N GLY A 84 -0.80 -16.21 -4.57
CA GLY A 84 0.49 -16.40 -3.89
C GLY A 84 1.66 -15.62 -4.52
N ASP A 85 1.37 -14.67 -5.41
CA ASP A 85 2.39 -13.80 -6.02
C ASP A 85 2.83 -12.65 -5.08
N ALA A 86 2.31 -12.64 -3.85
CA ALA A 86 2.71 -11.77 -2.76
C ALA A 86 2.64 -12.51 -1.42
N ASP A 87 3.43 -12.07 -0.46
CA ASP A 87 3.50 -12.62 0.90
C ASP A 87 2.53 -11.90 1.85
N VAL A 88 2.26 -10.63 1.56
CA VAL A 88 1.39 -9.75 2.36
C VAL A 88 0.42 -9.00 1.45
N LEU A 89 -0.82 -8.88 1.90
CA LEU A 89 -1.83 -7.97 1.36
C LEU A 89 -1.97 -6.76 2.29
N PHE A 90 -1.71 -5.54 1.80
CA PHE A 90 -1.85 -4.29 2.55
C PHE A 90 -2.70 -3.28 1.78
N VAL A 91 -3.98 -3.23 2.07
CA VAL A 91 -4.98 -2.45 1.33
C VAL A 91 -5.98 -1.76 2.28
N HIS A 92 -6.98 -1.04 1.73
CA HIS A 92 -7.92 -0.22 2.50
C HIS A 92 -9.38 -0.42 2.04
N HIS A 93 -9.80 -1.69 1.85
CA HIS A 93 -11.20 -2.03 1.54
C HIS A 93 -11.68 -3.18 2.42
N PRO A 94 -12.12 -2.92 3.65
CA PRO A 94 -12.45 -3.94 4.65
C PRO A 94 -13.41 -5.04 4.17
N PRO A 95 -14.43 -4.78 3.32
CA PRO A 95 -15.28 -5.87 2.82
C PRO A 95 -14.50 -6.91 2.01
N SER A 96 -13.63 -6.47 1.09
CA SER A 96 -12.79 -7.39 0.29
C SER A 96 -11.72 -8.08 1.12
N GLU A 97 -11.14 -7.39 2.11
CA GLU A 97 -10.14 -7.94 3.04
C GLU A 97 -10.75 -9.05 3.90
N ARG A 98 -11.94 -8.82 4.47
CA ARG A 98 -12.67 -9.84 5.23
C ARG A 98 -13.04 -11.05 4.35
N LYS A 99 -13.45 -10.80 3.11
CA LYS A 99 -13.73 -11.88 2.16
C LYS A 99 -12.48 -12.70 1.87
N PHE A 100 -11.33 -12.06 1.66
CA PHE A 100 -10.05 -12.72 1.41
C PHE A 100 -9.68 -13.69 2.55
N VAL A 101 -9.87 -13.27 3.81
CA VAL A 101 -9.66 -14.13 4.99
C VAL A 101 -10.73 -15.24 5.08
N ALA A 102 -12.00 -14.91 4.84
CA ALA A 102 -13.10 -15.90 4.90
C ALA A 102 -12.96 -17.01 3.84
N ASP A 103 -12.38 -16.68 2.68
CA ASP A 103 -12.06 -17.63 1.61
C ASP A 103 -10.81 -18.50 1.95
N GLY A 104 -10.16 -18.29 3.09
CA GLY A 104 -8.96 -19.00 3.55
C GLY A 104 -7.70 -18.63 2.77
N LEU A 105 -7.68 -17.49 2.07
CA LEU A 105 -6.55 -17.03 1.27
C LEU A 105 -5.52 -16.24 2.09
N GLY A 106 -5.91 -15.69 3.22
CA GLY A 106 -5.08 -15.01 4.20
C GLY A 106 -5.33 -15.51 5.61
N LEU A 107 -4.39 -15.27 6.52
CA LEU A 107 -4.50 -15.69 7.93
C LEU A 107 -5.51 -14.81 8.68
N ALA A 108 -5.09 -13.68 9.20
CA ALA A 108 -5.93 -12.75 9.93
C ALA A 108 -5.80 -11.33 9.36
N ARG A 109 -6.91 -10.58 9.42
CA ARG A 109 -6.89 -9.14 9.10
C ARG A 109 -6.54 -8.35 10.35
N HIS A 110 -5.50 -7.54 10.27
CA HIS A 110 -5.14 -6.60 11.34
C HIS A 110 -5.40 -5.16 10.90
N PRO A 111 -6.11 -4.33 11.71
CA PRO A 111 -6.19 -2.90 11.47
C PRO A 111 -4.81 -2.28 11.73
N VAL A 112 -4.37 -1.40 10.84
CA VAL A 112 -3.04 -0.77 10.93
C VAL A 112 -3.16 0.72 11.22
N MET A 113 -3.95 1.40 10.41
CA MET A 113 -4.09 2.85 10.43
C MET A 113 -5.35 3.25 9.66
N HIS A 114 -5.72 4.51 9.73
CA HIS A 114 -6.70 5.10 8.83
C HIS A 114 -6.25 6.47 8.32
N ASN A 115 -6.85 6.90 7.23
CA ASN A 115 -7.00 8.27 6.82
C ASN A 115 -8.46 8.52 6.42
N ASP A 116 -8.74 9.54 5.64
CA ASP A 116 -10.07 9.79 5.10
C ASP A 116 -10.03 10.04 3.60
N PHE A 117 -11.21 10.00 3.01
CA PHE A 117 -11.46 10.54 1.68
C PHE A 117 -11.90 12.00 1.77
N VAL A 118 -11.69 12.71 0.69
CA VAL A 118 -12.16 14.08 0.47
C VAL A 118 -12.88 14.15 -0.87
N LEU A 119 -13.94 14.94 -0.94
CA LEU A 119 -14.57 15.29 -2.20
C LEU A 119 -13.98 16.63 -2.65
N VAL A 120 -13.27 16.59 -3.75
CA VAL A 120 -12.63 17.75 -4.35
C VAL A 120 -13.39 18.20 -5.59
N GLY A 121 -13.29 19.46 -5.92
CA GLY A 121 -13.93 20.03 -7.09
C GLY A 121 -13.40 21.43 -7.42
N PRO A 122 -13.91 22.06 -8.50
CA PRO A 122 -13.46 23.37 -8.92
C PRO A 122 -13.86 24.46 -7.91
N ALA A 123 -13.04 25.46 -7.77
CA ALA A 123 -13.25 26.58 -6.82
C ALA A 123 -14.54 27.40 -7.07
N ASP A 124 -15.09 27.38 -8.30
CA ASP A 124 -16.36 28.02 -8.63
C ASP A 124 -17.59 27.27 -8.12
N ASP A 125 -17.41 26.00 -7.73
CA ASP A 125 -18.38 25.15 -7.04
C ASP A 125 -19.83 25.24 -7.58
N ALA A 126 -19.99 24.96 -8.85
CA ALA A 126 -21.31 25.09 -9.53
C ALA A 126 -22.44 24.27 -8.85
N ALA A 127 -22.14 23.17 -8.16
CA ALA A 127 -23.10 22.38 -7.42
C ALA A 127 -23.43 22.94 -6.02
N GLY A 128 -22.63 23.90 -5.52
CA GLY A 128 -22.81 24.57 -4.24
C GLY A 128 -22.63 23.61 -3.04
N ILE A 129 -21.59 22.77 -3.09
CA ILE A 129 -21.32 21.76 -2.04
C ILE A 129 -20.24 22.18 -1.04
N GLY A 130 -19.54 23.28 -1.30
CA GLY A 130 -18.45 23.77 -0.46
C GLY A 130 -18.83 23.97 0.99
N GLY A 131 -18.04 23.37 1.90
CA GLY A 131 -18.28 23.42 3.34
C GLY A 131 -19.36 22.48 3.86
N MET A 132 -19.94 21.61 3.02
CA MET A 132 -20.85 20.56 3.48
C MET A 132 -20.09 19.48 4.24
N THR A 133 -20.74 18.92 5.27
CA THR A 133 -20.24 17.79 6.07
C THR A 133 -21.05 16.51 5.87
N ASP A 134 -22.05 16.53 4.98
CA ASP A 134 -22.83 15.38 4.52
C ASP A 134 -22.46 15.07 3.07
N VAL A 135 -21.56 14.12 2.89
CA VAL A 135 -21.08 13.74 1.56
C VAL A 135 -22.17 13.16 0.66
N ALA A 136 -23.15 12.44 1.24
CA ALA A 136 -24.28 11.92 0.45
C ALA A 136 -25.20 13.03 -0.04
N ALA A 137 -25.45 14.06 0.77
CA ALA A 137 -26.19 15.24 0.34
C ALA A 137 -25.41 16.03 -0.74
N ALA A 138 -24.07 16.11 -0.61
CA ALA A 138 -23.23 16.75 -1.60
C ALA A 138 -23.29 16.02 -2.96
N LEU A 139 -23.16 14.68 -2.95
CA LEU A 139 -23.29 13.88 -4.16
C LEU A 139 -24.67 14.02 -4.82
N ARG A 140 -25.77 14.06 -4.04
CA ARG A 140 -27.09 14.35 -4.59
C ARG A 140 -27.14 15.70 -5.32
N ARG A 141 -26.55 16.76 -4.72
CA ARG A 141 -26.51 18.09 -5.38
C ARG A 141 -25.72 18.05 -6.69
N ILE A 142 -24.61 17.33 -6.73
CA ILE A 142 -23.84 17.15 -7.99
C ILE A 142 -24.71 16.46 -9.05
N GLY A 143 -25.41 15.38 -8.68
CA GLY A 143 -26.32 14.67 -9.58
C GLY A 143 -27.51 15.51 -10.03
N ASP A 144 -28.17 16.22 -9.10
CA ASP A 144 -29.34 17.07 -9.38
C ASP A 144 -28.98 18.27 -10.29
N SER A 145 -27.76 18.81 -10.17
CA SER A 145 -27.25 19.88 -11.01
C SER A 145 -26.59 19.40 -12.29
N GLU A 146 -26.47 18.08 -12.49
CA GLU A 146 -25.73 17.47 -13.59
C GLU A 146 -24.30 18.04 -13.74
N SER A 147 -23.71 18.47 -12.63
CA SER A 147 -22.32 18.97 -12.60
C SER A 147 -21.37 17.80 -12.86
N VAL A 148 -20.30 18.08 -13.65
CA VAL A 148 -19.40 17.00 -14.08
C VAL A 148 -18.74 16.35 -12.87
N PHE A 149 -18.94 15.04 -12.71
CA PHE A 149 -18.26 14.19 -11.75
C PHE A 149 -17.34 13.20 -12.48
N LEU A 150 -16.09 13.13 -12.08
CA LEU A 150 -15.12 12.21 -12.63
C LEU A 150 -14.83 11.08 -11.64
N SER A 151 -15.34 9.90 -11.94
CA SER A 151 -15.03 8.66 -11.24
C SER A 151 -13.66 8.11 -11.66
N ARG A 152 -13.00 7.41 -10.77
CA ARG A 152 -11.84 6.60 -11.15
C ARG A 152 -12.18 5.48 -12.14
N GLY A 153 -13.33 4.81 -11.98
CA GLY A 153 -13.79 3.78 -12.91
C GLY A 153 -12.84 2.58 -13.10
N ASP A 154 -11.97 2.26 -12.11
CA ASP A 154 -10.83 1.33 -12.25
C ASP A 154 -10.84 0.15 -11.25
N ASP A 155 -11.99 -0.13 -10.63
CA ASP A 155 -12.15 -1.16 -9.57
C ASP A 155 -11.21 -0.97 -8.36
N SER A 156 -10.67 0.23 -8.14
CA SER A 156 -9.84 0.57 -6.97
C SER A 156 -10.67 0.69 -5.69
N GLY A 157 -9.98 0.80 -4.54
CA GLY A 157 -10.62 1.09 -3.26
C GLY A 157 -11.37 2.42 -3.27
N THR A 158 -10.81 3.46 -3.93
CA THR A 158 -11.46 4.76 -4.10
C THR A 158 -12.73 4.64 -4.96
N HIS A 159 -12.68 3.90 -6.07
CA HIS A 159 -13.87 3.66 -6.90
C HIS A 159 -14.97 2.91 -6.14
N LYS A 160 -14.60 1.85 -5.40
CA LYS A 160 -15.56 1.12 -4.55
C LYS A 160 -16.17 2.01 -3.45
N LYS A 161 -15.36 2.88 -2.84
CA LYS A 161 -15.84 3.85 -1.84
C LYS A 161 -16.81 4.85 -2.49
N GLU A 162 -16.47 5.39 -3.63
CA GLU A 162 -17.31 6.32 -4.39
C GLU A 162 -18.69 5.72 -4.68
N LEU A 163 -18.74 4.49 -5.24
CA LEU A 163 -20.01 3.81 -5.54
C LEU A 163 -20.84 3.59 -4.26
N ALA A 164 -20.22 3.20 -3.15
CA ALA A 164 -20.92 3.08 -1.87
C ALA A 164 -21.46 4.42 -1.34
N LEU A 165 -20.79 5.53 -1.64
CA LEU A 165 -21.28 6.88 -1.28
C LEU A 165 -22.44 7.31 -2.18
N TRP A 166 -22.42 7.00 -3.47
CA TRP A 166 -23.56 7.20 -4.38
C TRP A 166 -24.78 6.38 -3.94
N GLU A 167 -24.59 5.12 -3.56
CA GLU A 167 -25.64 4.29 -2.97
C GLU A 167 -26.21 4.92 -1.69
N ALA A 168 -25.35 5.40 -0.79
CA ALA A 168 -25.77 6.11 0.43
C ALA A 168 -26.49 7.43 0.13
N ALA A 169 -26.19 8.07 -1.01
CA ALA A 169 -26.91 9.22 -1.52
C ALA A 169 -28.30 8.85 -2.08
N GLY A 170 -28.63 7.56 -2.25
CA GLY A 170 -29.84 7.10 -2.89
C GLY A 170 -29.87 7.38 -4.40
N SER A 171 -28.70 7.48 -5.04
CA SER A 171 -28.54 7.80 -6.45
C SER A 171 -27.63 6.75 -7.12
N ASP A 172 -27.99 6.36 -8.34
CA ASP A 172 -27.13 5.57 -9.22
C ASP A 172 -26.63 6.48 -10.36
N PRO A 173 -25.31 6.78 -10.44
CA PRO A 173 -24.79 7.66 -11.46
C PRO A 173 -24.58 6.96 -12.81
N HIS A 174 -24.59 5.62 -12.89
CA HIS A 174 -24.28 4.87 -14.11
C HIS A 174 -25.18 5.21 -15.32
N PRO A 175 -26.50 5.47 -15.15
CA PRO A 175 -27.32 5.91 -16.29
C PRO A 175 -26.86 7.22 -16.96
N ALA A 176 -26.07 8.04 -16.23
CA ALA A 176 -25.48 9.27 -16.72
C ALA A 176 -24.03 9.11 -17.22
N SER A 177 -23.54 7.86 -17.34
CA SER A 177 -22.19 7.59 -17.86
C SER A 177 -21.98 8.21 -19.23
N GLY A 178 -20.83 8.89 -19.41
CA GLY A 178 -20.51 9.63 -20.64
C GLY A 178 -21.12 11.03 -20.74
N THR A 179 -22.03 11.42 -19.84
CA THR A 179 -22.58 12.78 -19.76
C THR A 179 -21.95 13.56 -18.60
N TRP A 180 -22.65 13.80 -17.51
CA TRP A 180 -22.08 14.45 -16.33
C TRP A 180 -21.32 13.49 -15.42
N TYR A 181 -21.63 12.19 -15.42
CA TYR A 181 -20.83 11.17 -14.74
C TYR A 181 -19.84 10.56 -15.74
N ARG A 182 -18.56 10.67 -15.50
CA ARG A 182 -17.51 10.20 -16.40
C ARG A 182 -16.52 9.31 -15.64
N GLU A 183 -15.99 8.32 -16.33
CA GLU A 183 -15.09 7.32 -15.78
C GLU A 183 -13.71 7.47 -16.41
N ALA A 184 -12.69 7.74 -15.59
CA ALA A 184 -11.30 7.95 -16.05
C ALA A 184 -10.61 6.64 -16.44
N GLY A 185 -11.01 5.50 -15.86
CA GLY A 185 -10.33 4.21 -16.04
C GLY A 185 -8.88 4.22 -15.61
N SER A 186 -8.49 5.10 -14.68
CA SER A 186 -7.08 5.38 -14.36
C SER A 186 -6.82 5.62 -12.88
N GLY A 187 -5.52 5.62 -12.48
CA GLY A 187 -5.09 5.90 -11.10
C GLY A 187 -5.39 7.34 -10.68
N MET A 188 -5.39 7.60 -9.35
CA MET A 188 -5.86 8.86 -8.76
C MET A 188 -5.14 10.11 -9.29
N GLY A 189 -3.82 10.07 -9.51
CA GLY A 189 -3.08 11.20 -10.05
C GLY A 189 -3.54 11.61 -11.45
N ALA A 190 -3.80 10.64 -12.35
CA ALA A 190 -4.33 10.92 -13.67
C ALA A 190 -5.79 11.40 -13.59
N THR A 191 -6.60 10.83 -12.69
CA THR A 191 -7.98 11.28 -12.44
C THR A 191 -8.00 12.73 -11.94
N LEU A 192 -7.14 13.12 -11.01
CA LEU A 192 -7.04 14.50 -10.52
C LEU A 192 -6.62 15.49 -11.62
N ASN A 193 -5.64 15.12 -12.46
CA ASN A 193 -5.26 15.94 -13.62
C ASN A 193 -6.44 16.15 -14.59
N THR A 194 -7.19 15.09 -14.86
CA THR A 194 -8.35 15.16 -15.76
C THR A 194 -9.49 15.96 -15.12
N ALA A 195 -9.75 15.76 -13.81
CA ALA A 195 -10.77 16.51 -13.09
C ALA A 195 -10.46 18.02 -13.11
N ASN A 196 -9.18 18.41 -12.86
CA ASN A 196 -8.76 19.79 -12.97
C ASN A 196 -9.01 20.37 -14.39
N ALA A 197 -8.60 19.64 -15.43
CA ALA A 197 -8.77 20.09 -16.81
C ALA A 197 -10.26 20.22 -17.23
N MET A 198 -11.17 19.49 -16.58
CA MET A 198 -12.59 19.47 -16.89
C MET A 198 -13.43 20.35 -15.95
N GLY A 199 -12.85 20.92 -14.89
CA GLY A 199 -13.62 21.56 -13.82
C GLY A 199 -14.59 20.56 -13.16
N ALA A 200 -14.14 19.32 -12.92
CA ALA A 200 -14.98 18.22 -12.45
C ALA A 200 -14.80 17.98 -10.94
N TYR A 201 -15.86 17.53 -10.30
CA TYR A 201 -15.82 16.96 -8.95
C TYR A 201 -15.23 15.55 -9.00
N THR A 202 -14.51 15.14 -7.97
CA THR A 202 -13.99 13.76 -7.84
C THR A 202 -13.72 13.40 -6.39
N LEU A 203 -13.75 12.10 -6.07
CA LEU A 203 -13.36 11.58 -4.77
C LEU A 203 -11.86 11.22 -4.78
N SER A 204 -11.12 11.68 -3.76
CA SER A 204 -9.72 11.30 -3.54
C SER A 204 -9.49 10.89 -2.09
N ASP A 205 -8.55 9.97 -1.84
CA ASP A 205 -8.01 9.85 -0.49
C ASP A 205 -7.17 11.11 -0.17
N ARG A 206 -7.21 11.54 1.11
CA ARG A 206 -6.54 12.77 1.54
C ARG A 206 -5.03 12.71 1.31
N ALA A 207 -4.39 11.57 1.56
CA ALA A 207 -2.95 11.46 1.42
C ALA A 207 -2.49 11.66 -0.03
N THR A 208 -3.19 11.06 -1.00
CA THR A 208 -2.95 11.34 -2.42
C THR A 208 -3.24 12.79 -2.75
N TRP A 209 -4.33 13.37 -2.26
CA TRP A 209 -4.66 14.78 -2.51
C TRP A 209 -3.59 15.75 -1.99
N VAL A 210 -3.10 15.55 -0.76
CA VAL A 210 -2.07 16.42 -0.16
C VAL A 210 -0.77 16.32 -0.94
N SER A 211 -0.34 15.10 -1.30
CA SER A 211 0.89 14.85 -2.05
C SER A 211 0.80 15.25 -3.54
N PHE A 212 -0.42 15.52 -4.05
CA PHE A 212 -0.61 15.86 -5.46
C PHE A 212 -0.24 17.33 -5.73
N GLY A 213 0.79 17.54 -6.59
CA GLY A 213 1.35 18.87 -6.85
C GLY A 213 0.56 19.72 -7.84
N ASN A 214 -0.22 19.12 -8.77
CA ASN A 214 -0.88 19.83 -9.87
C ASN A 214 -2.38 20.03 -9.60
N LYS A 215 -2.71 20.67 -8.46
CA LYS A 215 -4.09 20.87 -8.01
C LYS A 215 -4.90 21.80 -8.91
N GLY A 216 -4.22 22.78 -9.56
CA GLY A 216 -4.87 23.83 -10.34
C GLY A 216 -5.92 24.56 -9.50
N ASP A 217 -7.16 24.63 -10.04
CA ASP A 217 -8.29 25.27 -9.38
C ASP A 217 -9.13 24.30 -8.53
N LEU A 218 -8.65 23.06 -8.31
CA LEU A 218 -9.34 22.12 -7.45
C LEU A 218 -9.08 22.43 -5.96
N GLU A 219 -10.14 22.36 -5.17
CA GLU A 219 -10.13 22.52 -3.71
C GLU A 219 -10.87 21.39 -3.02
N ILE A 220 -10.61 21.18 -1.71
CA ILE A 220 -11.44 20.31 -0.88
C ILE A 220 -12.76 21.03 -0.62
N LEU A 221 -13.86 20.44 -1.05
CA LEU A 221 -15.19 20.99 -0.88
C LEU A 221 -16.00 20.28 0.22
N VAL A 222 -15.79 18.96 0.39
CA VAL A 222 -16.46 18.18 1.45
C VAL A 222 -15.46 17.28 2.15
N GLU A 223 -15.46 17.34 3.47
CA GLU A 223 -14.63 16.53 4.36
C GLU A 223 -15.33 16.27 5.70
N ALA A 224 -14.69 15.52 6.60
CA ALA A 224 -15.15 15.26 7.96
C ALA A 224 -16.48 14.49 8.09
N ASP A 225 -17.01 13.89 7.02
CA ASP A 225 -18.13 12.97 7.11
C ASP A 225 -17.63 11.59 7.59
N PRO A 226 -18.27 10.95 8.60
CA PRO A 226 -17.85 9.61 9.05
C PRO A 226 -17.82 8.55 7.93
N ARG A 227 -18.63 8.70 6.89
CA ARG A 227 -18.63 7.83 5.72
C ARG A 227 -17.37 7.94 4.86
N LEU A 228 -16.60 9.02 5.02
CA LEU A 228 -15.32 9.23 4.36
C LEU A 228 -14.14 8.50 5.04
N HIS A 229 -14.36 7.90 6.22
CA HIS A 229 -13.34 7.11 6.91
C HIS A 229 -12.76 6.01 6.02
N ASN A 230 -11.43 5.89 6.00
CA ASN A 230 -10.67 5.01 5.12
C ASN A 230 -9.67 4.15 5.92
N PRO A 231 -10.11 3.03 6.50
CA PRO A 231 -9.26 2.17 7.32
C PRO A 231 -8.42 1.22 6.46
N TYR A 232 -7.16 1.06 6.83
CA TYR A 232 -6.18 0.15 6.20
C TYR A 232 -6.05 -1.13 7.00
N GLY A 233 -5.96 -2.25 6.30
CA GLY A 233 -5.71 -3.57 6.86
C GLY A 233 -4.49 -4.24 6.24
N VAL A 234 -3.81 -5.05 7.07
CA VAL A 234 -2.71 -5.90 6.64
C VAL A 234 -3.05 -7.36 6.93
N ILE A 235 -2.66 -8.26 6.00
CA ILE A 235 -2.99 -9.69 6.05
C ILE A 235 -1.80 -10.47 5.51
N VAL A 236 -1.30 -11.44 6.26
CA VAL A 236 -0.33 -12.44 5.74
C VAL A 236 -1.07 -13.41 4.83
N VAL A 237 -0.52 -13.69 3.66
CA VAL A 237 -1.05 -14.70 2.73
C VAL A 237 -0.92 -16.08 3.36
N ASN A 238 -1.93 -16.93 3.18
CA ASN A 238 -1.99 -18.22 3.87
C ASN A 238 -0.98 -19.23 3.31
N PRO A 239 0.05 -19.64 4.08
CA PRO A 239 1.07 -20.60 3.64
C PRO A 239 0.52 -22.00 3.40
N ASP A 240 -0.61 -22.40 4.01
CA ASP A 240 -1.25 -23.68 3.74
C ASP A 240 -1.83 -23.76 2.32
N ARG A 241 -2.14 -22.59 1.74
CA ARG A 241 -2.60 -22.48 0.35
C ARG A 241 -1.46 -22.26 -0.62
N HIS A 242 -0.42 -21.56 -0.17
CA HIS A 242 0.73 -21.12 -0.96
C HIS A 242 2.04 -21.42 -0.20
N PRO A 243 2.55 -22.67 -0.20
CA PRO A 243 3.73 -23.05 0.60
C PRO A 243 5.03 -22.33 0.25
N HIS A 244 5.06 -21.58 -0.84
CA HIS A 244 6.23 -20.82 -1.30
C HIS A 244 6.28 -19.38 -0.76
N VAL A 245 5.23 -18.89 -0.11
CA VAL A 245 5.23 -17.54 0.47
C VAL A 245 6.13 -17.49 1.71
N TYR A 246 6.80 -16.38 1.89
CA TYR A 246 7.69 -16.11 3.04
C TYR A 246 6.86 -15.69 4.28
N ALA A 247 6.01 -16.62 4.77
CA ALA A 247 5.04 -16.32 5.81
C ALA A 247 5.67 -15.89 7.15
N VAL A 248 6.89 -16.36 7.48
CA VAL A 248 7.60 -15.99 8.71
C VAL A 248 8.05 -14.52 8.62
N GLU A 249 8.71 -14.14 7.55
CA GLU A 249 9.19 -12.77 7.31
C GLU A 249 8.00 -11.81 7.11
N ALA A 250 6.94 -12.27 6.44
CA ALA A 250 5.68 -11.54 6.31
C ALA A 250 5.03 -11.25 7.68
N GLN A 251 5.06 -12.23 8.60
CA GLN A 251 4.56 -12.02 9.96
C GLN A 251 5.41 -11.01 10.73
N VAL A 252 6.74 -11.06 10.58
CA VAL A 252 7.64 -10.04 11.17
C VAL A 252 7.28 -8.64 10.68
N PHE A 253 6.95 -8.47 9.39
CA PHE A 253 6.50 -7.19 8.84
C PHE A 253 5.16 -6.74 9.45
N VAL A 254 4.20 -7.64 9.55
CA VAL A 254 2.90 -7.36 10.19
C VAL A 254 3.09 -6.98 11.65
N ASP A 255 3.86 -7.75 12.42
CA ASP A 255 4.10 -7.50 13.83
C ASP A 255 4.80 -6.15 14.05
N TRP A 256 5.76 -5.79 13.18
CA TRP A 256 6.42 -4.49 13.22
C TRP A 256 5.44 -3.34 12.96
N LEU A 257 4.59 -3.45 11.94
CA LEU A 257 3.57 -2.43 11.64
C LEU A 257 2.63 -2.20 12.83
N LEU A 258 2.30 -3.26 13.57
CA LEU A 258 1.39 -3.21 14.73
C LEU A 258 2.10 -2.84 16.04
N SER A 259 3.43 -2.87 16.06
CA SER A 259 4.25 -2.53 17.24
C SER A 259 4.16 -1.04 17.59
N GLU A 260 4.61 -0.71 18.80
CA GLU A 260 4.72 0.68 19.23
C GLU A 260 5.64 1.50 18.29
N THR A 261 6.73 0.90 17.81
CA THR A 261 7.68 1.53 16.88
C THR A 261 7.02 1.83 15.53
N GLY A 262 6.38 0.84 14.92
CA GLY A 262 5.70 0.99 13.64
C GLY A 262 4.54 1.98 13.72
N GLN A 263 3.72 1.91 14.77
CA GLN A 263 2.59 2.81 14.97
C GLN A 263 3.05 4.26 15.24
N LYS A 264 4.12 4.48 15.99
CA LYS A 264 4.74 5.81 16.14
C LYS A 264 5.28 6.34 14.82
N ALA A 265 5.92 5.49 14.02
CA ALA A 265 6.41 5.89 12.69
C ALA A 265 5.25 6.29 11.78
N ILE A 266 4.15 5.51 11.74
CA ILE A 266 2.93 5.86 10.98
C ILE A 266 2.39 7.22 11.42
N GLY A 267 2.25 7.45 12.72
CA GLY A 267 1.72 8.70 13.28
C GLY A 267 2.64 9.91 13.08
N ALA A 268 3.94 9.69 12.90
CA ALA A 268 4.93 10.75 12.63
C ALA A 268 5.02 11.11 11.15
N PHE A 269 4.48 10.28 10.25
CA PHE A 269 4.50 10.56 8.81
C PHE A 269 3.64 11.77 8.48
N SER A 270 4.24 12.77 7.85
CA SER A 270 3.56 14.00 7.43
C SER A 270 4.11 14.50 6.10
N VAL A 271 3.26 15.18 5.33
CA VAL A 271 3.62 15.89 4.11
C VAL A 271 3.19 17.34 4.29
N ASP A 272 4.08 18.29 4.00
CA ASP A 272 3.86 19.71 4.20
C ASP A 272 3.40 20.10 5.63
N GLY A 273 3.87 19.34 6.63
CA GLY A 273 3.52 19.52 8.05
C GLY A 273 2.14 18.96 8.43
N GLN A 274 1.41 18.32 7.51
CA GLN A 274 0.13 17.69 7.77
C GLN A 274 0.32 16.19 7.99
N GLN A 275 -0.15 15.67 9.14
CA GLN A 275 -0.24 14.22 9.39
C GLN A 275 -1.27 13.60 8.43
N LEU A 276 -0.86 12.52 7.75
CA LEU A 276 -1.71 11.89 6.72
C LEU A 276 -2.33 10.57 7.15
N PHE A 277 -1.76 9.89 8.14
CA PHE A 277 -2.26 8.62 8.65
C PHE A 277 -2.32 8.62 10.16
N TYR A 278 -3.35 7.98 10.70
CA TYR A 278 -3.63 7.88 12.12
C TYR A 278 -3.51 6.41 12.54
N PRO A 279 -2.64 6.06 13.52
CA PRO A 279 -2.45 4.71 14.01
C PRO A 279 -3.71 4.10 14.63
N ASP A 280 -4.01 2.82 14.33
CA ASP A 280 -5.20 2.13 14.84
C ASP A 280 -4.88 0.91 15.73
N ALA A 281 -3.67 0.32 15.61
CA ALA A 281 -3.36 -0.94 16.28
C ALA A 281 -3.26 -0.78 17.81
N LEU A 282 -2.73 0.34 18.31
CA LEU A 282 -2.59 0.58 19.76
C LEU A 282 -3.94 0.93 20.43
N ALA A 283 -4.89 1.49 19.68
CA ALA A 283 -6.22 1.78 20.20
C ALA A 283 -7.02 0.50 20.45
N SER A 284 -6.76 -0.58 19.70
CA SER A 284 -7.45 -1.86 19.82
C SER A 284 -7.02 -2.67 21.05
N SER A 285 -5.82 -2.41 21.60
CA SER A 285 -5.28 -3.13 22.77
C SER A 285 -5.74 -2.59 24.12
N SER A 286 -6.37 -1.40 24.16
CA SER A 286 -6.85 -0.75 25.39
C SER A 286 -8.31 -1.01 25.72
N GLY A 287 -9.01 -1.83 24.92
CA GLY A 287 -10.45 -2.13 25.05
C GLY A 287 -10.81 -3.60 25.24
N ALA A 288 -9.85 -4.48 25.63
CA ALA A 288 -10.10 -5.91 25.88
C ALA A 288 -10.05 -6.23 27.37
#